data_8befe6cb165feb64a56efae38e8f7c7a
#
_entry.id   8befe6cb165feb64a56efae38e8f7c7a
#
_cell.length_a   1.000
_cell.length_b   1.000
_cell.length_c   1.000
_cell.angle_alpha   90.00
_cell.angle_beta   90.00
_cell.angle_gamma   90.00
#
_symmetry.space_group_name_H-M   'P 1'
#
loop_
_entity.id
_entity.type
_entity.pdbx_description
1 polymer ?
#
loop_
_entity_poly.entity_id
_entity_poly.type
_entity_poly.pdbx_seq_one_letter_code
_entity_poly.pdbx_strand_id
1 'polypeptide(L)'
;KAQGWTTVMMRNVPHSYTCDKLIGLLESKGFSKWFDFVYVPINFTHMLGVGYAFVNLTSQERAEEFILAFDGFEGWDSSFSKEACTMHWSVCQGLDENISRYRNSPLMCEEVPAFYKPVLLKDGVRIEFPKPTKQLRTLRRRKGKQEEGEGEE
;
A
#
# COMPACT_ATOMS: atom_id res chain seq x y z
N LYS A 1 15.52 -10.04 11.09
CA LYS A 1 14.13 -10.17 10.77
C LYS A 1 13.46 -11.14 11.72
N ALA A 2 12.24 -10.88 12.09
CA ALA A 2 11.53 -11.72 13.01
C ALA A 2 10.79 -12.81 12.26
N GLN A 3 10.57 -13.91 12.94
CA GLN A 3 9.86 -15.01 12.35
C GLN A 3 8.40 -14.63 12.15
N GLY A 4 7.82 -15.01 11.05
CA GLY A 4 6.41 -14.73 10.76
C GLY A 4 6.15 -13.35 10.15
N TRP A 5 7.19 -12.61 9.81
CA TRP A 5 6.98 -11.31 9.20
C TRP A 5 6.52 -11.48 7.75
N THR A 6 5.46 -10.78 7.40
CA THR A 6 4.85 -10.93 6.07
C THR A 6 4.61 -9.59 5.38
N THR A 7 4.74 -8.47 6.06
CA THR A 7 4.45 -7.17 5.45
C THR A 7 5.73 -6.46 5.04
N VAL A 8 5.77 -6.03 3.78
CA VAL A 8 6.95 -5.42 3.19
C VAL A 8 6.61 -3.99 2.77
N MET A 9 7.55 -3.09 2.99
CA MET A 9 7.44 -1.72 2.49
C MET A 9 8.35 -1.57 1.30
N MET A 10 7.79 -1.09 0.18
CA MET A 10 8.54 -0.80 -1.02
C MET A 10 8.82 0.69 -1.05
N ARG A 11 10.06 1.08 -1.31
CA ARG A 11 10.43 2.48 -1.43
C ARG A 11 10.84 2.79 -2.85
N ASN A 12 10.80 4.05 -3.20
CA ASN A 12 11.10 4.56 -4.53
C ASN A 12 10.07 4.06 -5.53
N VAL A 13 8.82 4.03 -5.09
CA VAL A 13 7.68 3.72 -5.95
C VAL A 13 7.33 5.02 -6.68
N PRO A 14 7.14 5.01 -7.99
CA PRO A 14 6.84 6.26 -8.70
C PRO A 14 5.58 6.92 -8.15
N HIS A 15 5.60 8.25 -8.09
CA HIS A 15 4.50 9.00 -7.51
C HIS A 15 3.20 8.83 -8.30
N SER A 16 3.27 8.36 -9.53
CA SER A 16 2.09 8.13 -10.35
C SER A 16 1.42 6.78 -10.10
N TYR A 17 2.04 5.93 -9.27
CA TYR A 17 1.46 4.62 -9.05
C TYR A 17 0.28 4.69 -8.10
N THR A 18 -0.72 3.85 -8.38
CA THR A 18 -1.89 3.68 -7.53
C THR A 18 -1.90 2.23 -7.07
N CYS A 19 -2.81 1.89 -6.18
CA CYS A 19 -2.98 0.48 -5.80
C CYS A 19 -3.27 -0.37 -7.03
N ASP A 20 -4.13 0.11 -7.93
CA ASP A 20 -4.46 -0.66 -9.12
C ASP A 20 -3.24 -0.93 -10.00
N LYS A 21 -2.41 0.07 -10.20
CA LYS A 21 -1.22 -0.12 -11.00
C LYS A 21 -0.25 -1.07 -10.35
N LEU A 22 -0.07 -0.94 -9.05
CA LEU A 22 0.84 -1.81 -8.33
C LEU A 22 0.34 -3.25 -8.35
N ILE A 23 -0.96 -3.45 -8.13
CA ILE A 23 -1.53 -4.81 -8.16
C ILE A 23 -1.29 -5.43 -9.54
N GLY A 24 -1.53 -4.64 -10.61
CA GLY A 24 -1.30 -5.15 -11.95
C GLY A 24 0.15 -5.57 -12.17
N LEU A 25 1.10 -4.78 -11.65
CA LEU A 25 2.51 -5.13 -11.77
C LEU A 25 2.81 -6.42 -11.01
N LEU A 26 2.33 -6.54 -9.79
CA LEU A 26 2.59 -7.74 -8.99
C LEU A 26 1.99 -8.97 -9.67
N GLU A 27 0.80 -8.82 -10.23
CA GLU A 27 0.19 -9.95 -10.92
C GLU A 27 0.99 -10.34 -12.15
N SER A 28 1.52 -9.37 -12.87
CA SER A 28 2.31 -9.66 -14.06
C SER A 28 3.61 -10.35 -13.73
N LYS A 29 4.07 -10.25 -12.49
CA LYS A 29 5.31 -10.89 -12.07
C LYS A 29 5.06 -12.21 -11.34
N GLY A 30 3.83 -12.69 -11.34
CA GLY A 30 3.53 -14.01 -10.84
C GLY A 30 3.13 -14.08 -9.38
N PHE A 31 2.77 -12.96 -8.78
CA PHE A 31 2.42 -12.95 -7.36
C PHE A 31 0.92 -12.94 -7.10
N SER A 32 0.08 -13.17 -8.11
CA SER A 32 -1.37 -12.99 -8.02
C SER A 32 -2.05 -13.52 -6.76
N LYS A 33 -1.68 -14.68 -6.30
CA LYS A 33 -2.36 -15.27 -5.15
C LYS A 33 -1.56 -15.17 -3.89
N TRP A 34 -0.44 -14.46 -3.96
CA TRP A 34 0.49 -14.46 -2.84
C TRP A 34 0.49 -13.18 -2.03
N PHE A 35 -0.36 -12.22 -2.36
CA PHE A 35 -0.50 -11.01 -1.54
C PHE A 35 -1.99 -10.81 -1.23
N ASP A 36 -2.27 -10.32 -0.03
CA ASP A 36 -3.64 -10.15 0.44
C ASP A 36 -3.95 -8.72 0.89
N PHE A 37 -2.97 -7.81 0.89
CA PHE A 37 -3.18 -6.42 1.27
C PHE A 37 -2.21 -5.55 0.49
N VAL A 38 -2.71 -4.47 -0.11
CA VAL A 38 -1.86 -3.51 -0.81
C VAL A 38 -2.35 -2.11 -0.48
N TYR A 39 -1.43 -1.24 -0.15
CA TYR A 39 -1.77 0.16 0.07
C TYR A 39 -0.67 1.05 -0.47
N VAL A 40 -1.04 2.02 -1.30
CA VAL A 40 -0.12 2.99 -1.86
C VAL A 40 -0.56 4.35 -1.34
N PRO A 41 0.06 4.85 -0.28
CA PRO A 41 -0.35 6.13 0.30
C PRO A 41 -0.19 7.28 -0.67
N ILE A 42 -1.08 8.25 -0.61
CA ILE A 42 -0.98 9.43 -1.44
C ILE A 42 -1.01 10.67 -0.58
N ASN A 43 -0.49 11.75 -1.14
CA ASN A 43 -0.59 13.07 -0.54
C ASN A 43 -1.88 13.67 -1.09
N PHE A 44 -2.86 13.89 -0.23
CA PHE A 44 -4.17 14.35 -0.69
C PHE A 44 -4.19 15.81 -1.15
N THR A 45 -3.15 16.57 -0.85
CA THR A 45 -3.06 17.93 -1.39
C THR A 45 -2.71 17.89 -2.86
N HIS A 46 -1.80 17.02 -3.26
CA HIS A 46 -1.35 16.95 -4.64
C HIS A 46 -1.92 15.76 -5.40
N MET A 47 -2.61 14.86 -4.72
CA MET A 47 -3.21 13.66 -5.31
C MET A 47 -2.17 12.79 -6.01
N LEU A 48 -1.01 12.68 -5.42
CA LEU A 48 0.08 11.86 -5.94
C LEU A 48 0.62 10.98 -4.84
N GLY A 49 1.22 9.87 -5.22
CA GLY A 49 1.84 8.95 -4.27
C GLY A 49 2.96 9.61 -3.51
N VAL A 50 3.23 9.11 -2.33
CA VAL A 50 4.29 9.66 -1.49
C VAL A 50 5.62 8.92 -1.68
N GLY A 51 5.65 7.92 -2.54
CA GLY A 51 6.92 7.26 -2.89
C GLY A 51 7.12 5.90 -2.30
N TYR A 52 6.17 5.37 -1.53
CA TYR A 52 6.31 4.03 -1.00
C TYR A 52 4.97 3.32 -0.98
N ALA A 53 5.03 2.02 -0.79
CA ALA A 53 3.84 1.17 -0.78
C ALA A 53 4.03 0.06 0.23
N PHE A 54 2.91 -0.47 0.70
CA PHE A 54 2.91 -1.59 1.63
C PHE A 54 2.19 -2.76 1.01
N VAL A 55 2.79 -3.93 1.12
CA VAL A 55 2.21 -5.16 0.59
C VAL A 55 2.33 -6.23 1.66
N ASN A 56 1.22 -6.91 1.97
CA ASN A 56 1.29 -8.04 2.87
C ASN A 56 1.20 -9.32 2.06
N LEU A 57 2.14 -10.22 2.27
CA LEU A 57 2.19 -11.49 1.56
C LEU A 57 1.56 -12.56 2.45
N THR A 58 1.13 -13.65 1.84
CA THR A 58 0.38 -14.68 2.56
C THR A 58 1.24 -15.53 3.47
N SER A 59 2.56 -15.47 3.35
CA SER A 59 3.46 -16.19 4.25
C SER A 59 4.81 -15.49 4.24
N GLN A 60 5.63 -15.79 5.23
CA GLN A 60 6.97 -15.23 5.30
C GLN A 60 7.79 -15.67 4.10
N GLU A 61 7.62 -16.92 3.68
CA GLU A 61 8.34 -17.42 2.54
C GLU A 61 8.01 -16.60 1.29
N ARG A 62 6.74 -16.30 1.08
CA ARG A 62 6.34 -15.48 -0.07
C ARG A 62 6.85 -14.06 0.07
N ALA A 63 6.90 -13.55 1.29
CA ALA A 63 7.45 -12.20 1.51
C ALA A 63 8.92 -12.15 1.16
N GLU A 64 9.68 -13.19 1.49
CA GLU A 64 11.09 -13.23 1.16
C GLU A 64 11.29 -13.33 -0.34
N GLU A 65 10.47 -14.11 -1.03
CA GLU A 65 10.53 -14.19 -2.49
C GLU A 65 10.21 -12.83 -3.11
N PHE A 66 9.24 -12.14 -2.55
CA PHE A 66 8.82 -10.84 -3.04
C PHE A 66 9.95 -9.83 -2.88
N ILE A 67 10.62 -9.84 -1.73
CA ILE A 67 11.75 -8.95 -1.51
C ILE A 67 12.85 -9.21 -2.54
N LEU A 68 13.18 -10.47 -2.78
CA LEU A 68 14.21 -10.78 -3.75
C LEU A 68 13.82 -10.37 -5.16
N ALA A 69 12.55 -10.50 -5.50
CA ALA A 69 12.10 -10.19 -6.84
C ALA A 69 12.12 -8.70 -7.14
N PHE A 70 11.83 -7.88 -6.14
CA PHE A 70 11.67 -6.46 -6.38
C PHE A 70 12.76 -5.55 -5.83
N ASP A 71 13.69 -6.09 -5.05
CA ASP A 71 14.79 -5.24 -4.57
C ASP A 71 15.64 -4.88 -5.79
N GLY A 72 15.81 -3.61 -6.03
CA GLY A 72 16.54 -3.14 -7.20
C GLY A 72 15.71 -3.01 -8.46
N PHE A 73 14.41 -3.26 -8.37
CA PHE A 73 13.55 -3.23 -9.56
C PHE A 73 13.46 -1.83 -10.15
N GLU A 74 13.59 -1.73 -11.46
CA GLU A 74 13.51 -0.47 -12.18
C GLU A 74 12.48 -0.50 -13.31
N GLY A 75 11.77 -1.59 -13.46
CA GLY A 75 10.85 -1.79 -14.58
C GLY A 75 9.50 -1.14 -14.44
N TRP A 76 9.46 0.02 -13.78
CA TRP A 76 8.20 0.73 -13.57
C TRP A 76 7.62 1.25 -14.87
N ASP A 77 6.30 1.26 -14.94
CA ASP A 77 5.60 1.83 -16.08
C ASP A 77 5.49 3.32 -15.83
N SER A 78 6.60 4.02 -15.87
CA SER A 78 6.63 5.45 -15.63
C SER A 78 7.91 6.01 -16.21
N SER A 79 7.78 6.97 -17.11
CA SER A 79 8.96 7.56 -17.72
C SER A 79 9.66 8.54 -16.78
N PHE A 80 9.04 8.87 -15.68
CA PHE A 80 9.62 9.85 -14.78
C PHE A 80 10.41 9.26 -13.62
N SER A 81 10.29 7.98 -13.36
CA SER A 81 10.99 7.40 -12.24
C SER A 81 12.24 6.71 -12.73
N LYS A 82 13.36 7.03 -12.13
CA LYS A 82 14.62 6.42 -12.49
C LYS A 82 15.26 5.72 -11.33
N GLU A 83 14.62 5.73 -10.19
CA GLU A 83 15.22 5.12 -9.02
C GLU A 83 14.81 3.68 -8.86
N ALA A 84 15.75 2.87 -8.43
CA ALA A 84 15.46 1.47 -8.18
C ALA A 84 14.66 1.31 -6.91
N CYS A 85 13.74 0.38 -6.91
CA CYS A 85 12.96 0.04 -5.74
C CYS A 85 13.86 -0.55 -4.67
N THR A 86 13.63 -0.19 -3.43
CA THR A 86 14.28 -0.86 -2.31
C THR A 86 13.21 -1.48 -1.43
N MET A 87 13.52 -2.64 -0.88
CA MET A 87 12.55 -3.42 -0.14
C MET A 87 12.94 -3.48 1.33
N HIS A 88 11.96 -3.28 2.20
CA HIS A 88 12.18 -3.25 3.64
C HIS A 88 11.05 -3.96 4.35
N TRP A 89 11.34 -4.54 5.50
CA TRP A 89 10.25 -5.06 6.32
C TRP A 89 9.49 -3.89 6.89
N SER A 90 8.17 -3.97 6.88
CA SER A 90 7.33 -2.91 7.42
C SER A 90 7.32 -2.98 8.95
N VAL A 91 7.08 -1.87 9.59
CA VAL A 91 6.93 -1.85 11.04
C VAL A 91 5.62 -2.52 11.42
N CYS A 92 4.57 -2.32 10.64
CA CYS A 92 3.26 -2.94 10.91
C CYS A 92 3.22 -4.29 10.21
N GLN A 93 3.13 -5.35 10.96
CA GLN A 93 3.25 -6.70 10.42
C GLN A 93 1.95 -7.49 10.52
N GLY A 94 1.62 -8.17 9.41
CA GLY A 94 0.52 -9.11 9.37
C GLY A 94 -0.76 -8.50 8.85
N LEU A 95 -1.62 -9.35 8.29
CA LEU A 95 -2.85 -8.88 7.69
C LEU A 95 -3.77 -8.21 8.70
N ASP A 96 -3.95 -8.83 9.87
CA ASP A 96 -4.87 -8.29 10.87
C ASP A 96 -4.38 -6.94 11.39
N GLU A 97 -3.08 -6.77 11.58
CA GLU A 97 -2.56 -5.51 12.07
C GLU A 97 -2.72 -4.42 11.03
N ASN A 98 -2.53 -4.75 9.77
CA ASN A 98 -2.72 -3.76 8.71
C ASN A 98 -4.19 -3.37 8.58
N ILE A 99 -5.10 -4.32 8.72
CA ILE A 99 -6.53 -4.01 8.69
C ILE A 99 -6.88 -3.10 9.87
N SER A 100 -6.40 -3.43 11.06
CA SER A 100 -6.70 -2.63 12.25
C SER A 100 -6.18 -1.21 12.10
N ARG A 101 -5.01 -1.06 11.51
CA ARG A 101 -4.40 0.25 11.37
C ARG A 101 -5.25 1.20 10.53
N TYR A 102 -5.89 0.69 9.48
CA TYR A 102 -6.60 1.56 8.55
C TYR A 102 -8.12 1.56 8.70
N ARG A 103 -8.67 0.54 9.35
CA ARG A 103 -10.11 0.35 9.39
C ARG A 103 -10.88 1.57 9.91
N ASN A 104 -10.35 2.22 10.94
CA ASN A 104 -11.00 3.38 11.53
C ASN A 104 -10.28 4.69 11.21
N SER A 105 -9.45 4.70 10.19
CA SER A 105 -8.75 5.91 9.76
C SER A 105 -9.68 6.80 8.95
N PRO A 106 -9.54 8.12 9.03
CA PRO A 106 -10.29 9.02 8.14
C PRO A 106 -10.09 8.72 6.67
N LEU A 107 -9.00 8.04 6.31
CA LEU A 107 -8.77 7.59 4.96
C LEU A 107 -9.95 6.76 4.43
N MET A 108 -10.65 6.07 5.32
CA MET A 108 -11.73 5.17 4.92
C MET A 108 -13.09 5.85 4.85
N CYS A 109 -13.17 7.17 5.07
CA CYS A 109 -14.45 7.87 5.01
C CYS A 109 -14.98 7.89 3.58
N GLU A 110 -16.26 8.09 3.44
CA GLU A 110 -16.91 8.00 2.14
C GLU A 110 -16.40 8.99 1.12
N GLU A 111 -15.93 10.14 1.55
CA GLU A 111 -15.47 11.16 0.63
C GLU A 111 -14.19 10.77 -0.11
N VAL A 112 -13.43 9.82 0.40
CA VAL A 112 -12.19 9.41 -0.26
C VAL A 112 -12.54 8.38 -1.33
N PRO A 113 -12.12 8.59 -2.58
CA PRO A 113 -12.39 7.62 -3.64
C PRO A 113 -11.80 6.25 -3.32
N ALA A 114 -12.51 5.22 -3.74
CA ALA A 114 -12.10 3.86 -3.42
C ALA A 114 -10.70 3.53 -3.91
N PHE A 115 -10.29 4.08 -5.07
CA PHE A 115 -8.99 3.72 -5.63
C PHE A 115 -7.82 4.33 -4.86
N TYR A 116 -8.08 5.15 -3.85
CA TYR A 116 -7.02 5.64 -2.99
C TYR A 116 -6.97 4.90 -1.65
N LYS A 117 -7.86 3.95 -1.45
CA LYS A 117 -7.93 3.23 -0.18
C LYS A 117 -7.16 1.92 -0.26
N PRO A 118 -6.78 1.36 0.88
CA PRO A 118 -6.14 0.04 0.88
C PRO A 118 -7.03 -1.02 0.26
N VAL A 119 -6.42 -2.01 -0.35
CA VAL A 119 -7.12 -3.08 -1.04
C VAL A 119 -6.83 -4.41 -0.33
N LEU A 120 -7.87 -5.19 -0.11
CA LEU A 120 -7.73 -6.54 0.40
C LEU A 120 -8.02 -7.54 -0.72
N LEU A 121 -7.30 -8.65 -0.72
CA LEU A 121 -7.51 -9.69 -1.70
C LEU A 121 -7.53 -11.04 -1.00
N LYS A 122 -8.22 -11.99 -1.61
CA LYS A 122 -8.22 -13.36 -1.14
C LYS A 122 -8.13 -14.24 -2.37
N ASP A 123 -7.09 -15.05 -2.44
CA ASP A 123 -6.83 -15.91 -3.60
C ASP A 123 -6.84 -15.12 -4.91
N GLY A 124 -6.27 -13.93 -4.87
CA GLY A 124 -6.15 -13.11 -6.06
C GLY A 124 -7.37 -12.29 -6.41
N VAL A 125 -8.43 -12.37 -5.61
CA VAL A 125 -9.67 -11.66 -5.88
C VAL A 125 -9.88 -10.58 -4.83
N ARG A 126 -10.23 -9.37 -5.26
CA ARG A 126 -10.46 -8.28 -4.30
C ARG A 126 -11.69 -8.57 -3.47
N ILE A 127 -11.57 -8.27 -2.18
CA ILE A 127 -12.69 -8.40 -1.26
C ILE A 127 -12.88 -7.08 -0.55
N GLU A 128 -14.04 -6.89 0.03
CA GLU A 128 -14.39 -5.66 0.68
C GLU A 128 -13.59 -5.48 1.97
N PHE A 129 -13.13 -4.27 2.22
CA PHE A 129 -12.42 -3.97 3.45
C PHE A 129 -13.46 -3.94 4.59
N PRO A 130 -13.13 -4.44 5.77
CA PRO A 130 -14.09 -4.42 6.88
C PRO A 130 -14.53 -3.01 7.19
N LYS A 131 -15.81 -2.87 7.48
CA LYS A 131 -16.35 -1.56 7.75
C LYS A 131 -15.82 -1.00 9.06
N PRO A 132 -15.74 0.34 9.15
CA PRO A 132 -15.29 0.95 10.39
C PRO A 132 -16.19 0.54 11.56
N THR A 133 -15.61 0.48 12.74
CA THR A 133 -16.36 0.15 13.94
C THR A 133 -16.82 1.39 14.68
N LYS A 134 -16.55 2.58 14.15
CA LYS A 134 -16.98 3.84 14.72
C LYS A 134 -17.17 4.84 13.61
N GLN A 135 -17.78 5.97 13.91
CA GLN A 135 -17.99 7.00 12.91
C GLN A 135 -16.66 7.67 12.62
N LEU A 136 -16.33 7.84 11.34
CA LEU A 136 -15.05 8.39 10.95
C LEU A 136 -15.13 9.89 10.76
N ARG A 137 -14.03 10.57 11.04
CA ARG A 137 -13.95 11.97 10.75
C ARG A 137 -13.71 12.11 9.29
N THR A 138 -14.17 13.21 8.72
CA THR A 138 -13.91 13.52 7.33
C THR A 138 -12.45 13.88 7.17
N LEU A 139 -11.83 13.37 6.12
CA LEU A 139 -10.45 13.72 5.84
C LEU A 139 -10.45 15.11 5.24
N ARG A 140 -9.78 16.13 5.90
CA ARG A 140 -9.75 17.44 5.35
C ARG A 140 -8.43 17.96 5.06
N ARG A 141 -8.28 18.82 4.10
CA ARG A 141 -7.09 19.45 3.76
C ARG A 141 -6.94 20.64 4.58
N ARG A 142 -5.75 20.92 5.01
CA ARG A 142 -5.54 22.09 5.75
C ARG A 142 -5.28 23.16 4.84
N LYS A 143 -5.84 24.26 5.08
CA LYS A 143 -5.65 25.32 4.26
C LYS A 143 -4.34 25.88 4.36
N GLY A 144 -3.66 25.89 3.40
CA GLY A 144 -2.40 26.50 3.35
C GLY A 144 -1.32 25.94 4.16
N LYS A 145 -1.47 25.22 5.02
CA LYS A 145 -0.44 24.86 5.74
C LYS A 145 -0.20 23.51 5.73
N GLN A 146 0.25 22.96 5.97
CA GLN A 146 0.60 21.78 5.95
C GLN A 146 -0.15 20.76 5.73
N GLU A 147 -0.10 20.14 5.31
CA GLU A 147 -0.86 19.21 5.00
C GLU A 147 -0.07 18.09 5.14
N GLU A 148 0.72 18.04 5.85
CA GLU A 148 1.56 17.07 5.87
C GLU A 148 1.02 15.95 6.52
N GLY A 149 1.49 14.99 6.55
CA GLY A 149 1.11 13.84 7.18
C GLY A 149 -0.11 13.18 6.90
N GLU A 150 -0.78 13.72 6.22
CA GLU A 150 -1.93 13.21 6.01
C GLU A 150 -1.81 12.02 5.40
N GLY A 151 -2.23 11.37 5.21
CA GLY A 151 -2.15 10.25 4.55
C GLY A 151 -1.16 9.30 4.90
N GLU A 152 -0.38 9.52 5.59
CA GLU A 152 0.62 8.71 5.65
C GLU A 152 0.62 8.05 6.74
N GLU A 153 0.64 7.72 7.07
CA GLU A 153 0.47 7.06 7.81
C GLU A 153 0.85 6.72 8.38
#